data_b2d9c337f9b04dc01273f781852445ea
#
_entry.id   b2d9c337f9b04dc01273f781852445ea
#
_cell.length_a   1.000
_cell.length_b   1.000
_cell.length_c   1.000
_cell.angle_alpha   90.00
_cell.angle_beta   90.00
_cell.angle_gamma   90.00
#
_symmetry.space_group_name_H-M   'P 1'
#
loop_
_entity.id
_entity.type
_entity.pdbx_description
1 polymer ?
#
loop_
_entity_poly.entity_id
_entity_poly.type
_entity_poly.pdbx_seq_one_letter_code
_entity_poly.pdbx_strand_id
1 'polypeptide(L)'
;MFNKLDLYISKAFAVRYILAVTAIMGLFVILDSIERLPAITRTSKGFEAALLGLEYYLSHTPLFLIDFSPAFSLVAGVWTLSELIHRNELMAMQTSGISSRRALLSLVFAAAAPVGIIWVAQEVAGPHIVTIYQSTERTVRNRDHLAPIPNIIVIDKFNRPFRIDRYLPLEKRLTRIWVFPSGESKRRIYAIHGSFKSDGILLEGVTWWDTSHSHRPKNYKDKMFVKTDLSEDILMRKRNIPQFLKGNTLLSLADRLKGWPEERILKTEFHRRFADIAVSGGLLLLAIPLVVTMAYSGAGLSLAWWVSIALERGMPLLVFAVFYIAKLIAESTLPAAWAVWVPAAGIALIGVITYTRGRF
;
A
#
# COMPACT_ATOMS: atom_id res chain seq x y z
N MET A 1 7.82 -30.71 -6.91
CA MET A 1 7.83 -30.92 -8.38
C MET A 1 6.55 -30.30 -8.93
N PHE A 2 6.63 -29.20 -9.67
CA PHE A 2 5.48 -28.60 -10.33
C PHE A 2 5.00 -29.52 -11.45
N ASN A 3 3.76 -29.99 -11.36
CA ASN A 3 3.16 -30.84 -12.38
C ASN A 3 2.63 -29.96 -13.55
N LYS A 4 2.39 -30.56 -14.72
CA LYS A 4 1.76 -29.87 -15.88
C LYS A 4 0.44 -29.20 -15.50
N LEU A 5 -0.29 -29.78 -14.54
CA LEU A 5 -1.52 -29.22 -13.98
C LEU A 5 -1.28 -27.92 -13.23
N ASP A 6 -0.25 -27.86 -12.37
CA ASP A 6 0.08 -26.66 -11.59
C ASP A 6 0.42 -25.50 -12.53
N LEU A 7 1.16 -25.80 -13.60
CA LEU A 7 1.52 -24.82 -14.63
C LEU A 7 0.27 -24.33 -15.41
N TYR A 8 -0.63 -25.23 -15.74
CA TYR A 8 -1.89 -24.89 -16.41
C TYR A 8 -2.74 -23.93 -15.57
N ILE A 9 -2.98 -24.28 -14.32
CA ILE A 9 -3.75 -23.44 -13.38
C ILE A 9 -3.05 -22.08 -13.16
N SER A 10 -1.74 -22.08 -12.97
CA SER A 10 -0.96 -20.84 -12.78
C SER A 10 -0.99 -19.94 -14.01
N LYS A 11 -0.92 -20.50 -15.21
CA LYS A 11 -1.05 -19.74 -16.47
C LYS A 11 -2.45 -19.18 -16.64
N ALA A 12 -3.47 -19.98 -16.35
CA ALA A 12 -4.86 -19.55 -16.38
C ALA A 12 -5.11 -18.40 -15.40
N PHE A 13 -4.57 -18.49 -14.19
CA PHE A 13 -4.62 -17.44 -13.18
C PHE A 13 -3.86 -16.17 -13.65
N ALA A 14 -2.64 -16.30 -14.16
CA ALA A 14 -1.82 -15.17 -14.57
C ALA A 14 -2.51 -14.30 -15.64
N VAL A 15 -3.16 -14.94 -16.63
CA VAL A 15 -3.92 -14.20 -17.65
C VAL A 15 -5.05 -13.40 -17.00
N ARG A 16 -5.82 -14.02 -16.09
CA ARG A 16 -6.94 -13.35 -15.42
C ARG A 16 -6.48 -12.30 -14.43
N TYR A 17 -5.32 -12.49 -13.81
CA TYR A 17 -4.69 -11.49 -12.96
C TYR A 17 -4.36 -10.23 -13.76
N ILE A 18 -3.73 -10.37 -14.92
CA ILE A 18 -3.42 -9.23 -15.79
C ILE A 18 -4.71 -8.53 -16.25
N LEU A 19 -5.73 -9.31 -16.66
CA LEU A 19 -7.02 -8.74 -17.05
C LEU A 19 -7.72 -8.01 -15.89
N ALA A 20 -7.71 -8.57 -14.69
CA ALA A 20 -8.30 -7.95 -13.51
C ALA A 20 -7.57 -6.65 -13.12
N VAL A 21 -6.24 -6.67 -13.12
CA VAL A 21 -5.42 -5.47 -12.89
C VAL A 21 -5.73 -4.40 -13.94
N THR A 22 -5.73 -4.77 -15.23
CA THR A 22 -5.99 -3.81 -16.31
C THR A 22 -7.39 -3.21 -16.23
N ALA A 23 -8.41 -4.03 -15.93
CA ALA A 23 -9.79 -3.55 -15.81
C ALA A 23 -9.98 -2.60 -14.62
N ILE A 24 -9.48 -2.98 -13.45
CA ILE A 24 -9.63 -2.17 -12.23
C ILE A 24 -8.77 -0.90 -12.31
N MET A 25 -7.54 -1.01 -12.83
CA MET A 25 -6.69 0.17 -13.07
C MET A 25 -7.30 1.11 -14.11
N GLY A 26 -7.87 0.57 -15.19
CA GLY A 26 -8.57 1.37 -16.20
C GLY A 26 -9.74 2.13 -15.59
N LEU A 27 -10.56 1.47 -14.75
CA LEU A 27 -11.64 2.12 -14.04
C LEU A 27 -11.14 3.22 -13.08
N PHE A 28 -10.07 2.93 -12.32
CA PHE A 28 -9.43 3.92 -11.45
C PHE A 28 -8.96 5.14 -12.24
N VAL A 29 -8.25 4.94 -13.36
CA VAL A 29 -7.77 6.02 -14.22
C VAL A 29 -8.94 6.87 -14.75
N ILE A 30 -10.05 6.26 -15.16
CA ILE A 30 -11.24 6.99 -15.63
C ILE A 30 -11.83 7.85 -14.50
N LEU A 31 -12.00 7.28 -13.30
CA LEU A 31 -12.59 8.00 -12.17
C LEU A 31 -11.66 9.12 -11.67
N ASP A 32 -10.37 8.84 -11.51
CA ASP A 32 -9.38 9.84 -11.03
C ASP A 32 -9.17 10.96 -12.06
N SER A 33 -9.29 10.66 -13.37
CA SER A 33 -9.13 11.68 -14.41
C SER A 33 -10.22 12.75 -14.35
N ILE A 34 -11.40 12.46 -13.84
CA ILE A 34 -12.45 13.49 -13.65
C ILE A 34 -11.94 14.60 -12.72
N GLU A 35 -11.21 14.24 -11.67
CA GLU A 35 -10.66 15.21 -10.72
C GLU A 35 -9.33 15.82 -11.19
N ARG A 36 -8.47 15.04 -11.88
CA ARG A 36 -7.11 15.46 -12.24
C ARG A 36 -6.99 16.12 -13.59
N LEU A 37 -7.90 15.84 -14.52
CA LEU A 37 -7.85 16.40 -15.88
C LEU A 37 -7.76 17.94 -15.90
N PRO A 38 -8.49 18.71 -15.07
CA PRO A 38 -8.35 20.15 -15.02
C PRO A 38 -6.94 20.62 -14.63
N ALA A 39 -6.26 19.89 -13.74
CA ALA A 39 -4.89 20.23 -13.34
C ALA A 39 -3.89 19.93 -14.47
N ILE A 40 -4.03 18.77 -15.11
CA ILE A 40 -3.17 18.33 -16.22
C ILE A 40 -3.31 19.29 -17.43
N THR A 41 -4.55 19.65 -17.81
CA THR A 41 -4.82 20.53 -18.95
C THR A 41 -4.45 22.00 -18.71
N ARG A 42 -4.38 22.43 -17.45
CA ARG A 42 -3.81 23.74 -17.08
C ARG A 42 -2.30 23.78 -17.21
N THR A 43 -1.63 22.62 -17.00
CA THR A 43 -0.17 22.50 -17.03
C THR A 43 0.36 22.40 -18.47
N SER A 44 -0.31 21.62 -19.30
CA SER A 44 0.05 21.36 -20.70
C SER A 44 -1.19 21.34 -21.58
N LYS A 45 -1.04 21.57 -22.89
CA LYS A 45 -2.16 21.60 -23.84
C LYS A 45 -2.01 20.54 -24.92
N GLY A 46 -3.14 20.07 -25.44
CA GLY A 46 -3.17 19.14 -26.57
C GLY A 46 -2.45 17.80 -26.27
N PHE A 47 -1.58 17.37 -27.17
CA PHE A 47 -0.87 16.09 -27.05
C PHE A 47 0.08 16.03 -25.84
N GLU A 48 0.69 17.15 -25.45
CA GLU A 48 1.55 17.22 -24.28
C GLU A 48 0.78 16.95 -22.97
N ALA A 49 -0.47 17.40 -22.90
CA ALA A 49 -1.33 17.10 -21.75
C ALA A 49 -1.66 15.60 -21.65
N ALA A 50 -1.90 14.94 -22.80
CA ALA A 50 -2.13 13.50 -22.83
C ALA A 50 -0.89 12.72 -22.41
N LEU A 51 0.30 13.12 -22.86
CA LEU A 51 1.57 12.50 -22.48
C LEU A 51 1.86 12.68 -20.97
N LEU A 52 1.64 13.89 -20.44
CA LEU A 52 1.78 14.17 -19.01
C LEU A 52 0.78 13.35 -18.18
N GLY A 53 -0.45 13.19 -18.65
CA GLY A 53 -1.44 12.34 -18.02
C GLY A 53 -1.02 10.87 -17.99
N LEU A 54 -0.50 10.37 -19.09
CA LEU A 54 0.02 9.01 -19.18
C LEU A 54 1.19 8.79 -18.20
N GLU A 55 2.15 9.70 -18.17
CA GLU A 55 3.29 9.65 -17.25
C GLU A 55 2.81 9.70 -15.79
N TYR A 56 1.83 10.54 -15.48
CA TYR A 56 1.21 10.63 -14.16
C TYR A 56 0.64 9.28 -13.73
N TYR A 57 -0.22 8.65 -14.55
CA TYR A 57 -0.85 7.38 -14.19
C TYR A 57 0.14 6.22 -14.16
N LEU A 58 1.12 6.18 -15.06
CA LEU A 58 2.19 5.17 -14.99
C LEU A 58 3.02 5.28 -13.72
N SER A 59 3.29 6.50 -13.25
CA SER A 59 4.05 6.70 -12.00
C SER A 59 3.24 6.35 -10.74
N HIS A 60 1.90 6.42 -10.80
CA HIS A 60 0.99 6.05 -9.69
C HIS A 60 0.64 4.56 -9.66
N THR A 61 0.76 3.87 -10.78
CA THR A 61 0.47 2.43 -10.92
C THR A 61 1.16 1.57 -9.86
N PRO A 62 2.47 1.74 -9.53
CA PRO A 62 3.13 0.92 -8.51
C PRO A 62 2.49 1.07 -7.12
N LEU A 63 2.10 2.28 -6.70
CA LEU A 63 1.42 2.48 -5.42
C LEU A 63 0.09 1.74 -5.37
N PHE A 64 -0.69 1.85 -6.43
CA PHE A 64 -1.97 1.20 -6.53
C PHE A 64 -1.84 -0.34 -6.52
N LEU A 65 -0.84 -0.88 -7.23
CA LEU A 65 -0.54 -2.30 -7.21
C LEU A 65 -0.14 -2.79 -5.81
N ILE A 66 0.65 -2.00 -5.08
CA ILE A 66 1.08 -2.31 -3.72
C ILE A 66 -0.14 -2.39 -2.78
N ASP A 67 -1.03 -1.40 -2.85
CA ASP A 67 -2.14 -1.28 -1.89
C ASP A 67 -3.26 -2.29 -2.17
N PHE A 68 -3.50 -2.65 -3.43
CA PHE A 68 -4.63 -3.49 -3.84
C PHE A 68 -4.25 -4.89 -4.33
N SER A 69 -2.96 -5.27 -4.24
CA SER A 69 -2.50 -6.59 -4.74
C SER A 69 -3.26 -7.81 -4.17
N PRO A 70 -3.65 -7.87 -2.88
CA PRO A 70 -4.45 -8.98 -2.38
C PRO A 70 -5.86 -9.03 -3.01
N ALA A 71 -6.47 -7.87 -3.28
CA ALA A 71 -7.76 -7.79 -3.94
C ALA A 71 -7.69 -8.28 -5.39
N PHE A 72 -6.67 -7.87 -6.14
CA PHE A 72 -6.47 -8.37 -7.51
C PHE A 72 -6.26 -9.87 -7.54
N SER A 73 -5.49 -10.41 -6.61
CA SER A 73 -5.26 -11.86 -6.48
C SER A 73 -6.56 -12.61 -6.16
N LEU A 74 -7.39 -12.06 -5.29
CA LEU A 74 -8.70 -12.63 -4.97
C LEU A 74 -9.63 -12.65 -6.19
N VAL A 75 -9.77 -11.52 -6.88
CA VAL A 75 -10.64 -11.40 -8.06
C VAL A 75 -10.18 -12.37 -9.17
N ALA A 76 -8.89 -12.39 -9.46
CA ALA A 76 -8.31 -13.28 -10.46
C ALA A 76 -8.47 -14.76 -10.07
N GLY A 77 -8.29 -15.09 -8.80
CA GLY A 77 -8.45 -16.44 -8.27
C GLY A 77 -9.88 -16.94 -8.38
N VAL A 78 -10.84 -16.12 -7.96
CA VAL A 78 -12.28 -16.44 -8.09
C VAL A 78 -12.67 -16.57 -9.54
N TRP A 79 -12.24 -15.65 -10.40
CA TRP A 79 -12.53 -15.76 -11.85
C TRP A 79 -11.97 -17.05 -12.44
N THR A 80 -10.74 -17.42 -12.06
CA THR A 80 -10.13 -18.68 -12.52
C THR A 80 -10.92 -19.88 -12.03
N LEU A 81 -11.30 -19.89 -10.76
CA LEU A 81 -12.09 -20.98 -10.17
C LEU A 81 -13.45 -21.12 -10.83
N SER A 82 -14.19 -20.03 -10.98
CA SER A 82 -15.49 -20.02 -11.68
C SER A 82 -15.38 -20.63 -13.07
N GLU A 83 -14.35 -20.26 -13.83
CA GLU A 83 -14.20 -20.78 -15.18
C GLU A 83 -13.85 -22.27 -15.23
N LEU A 84 -12.98 -22.74 -14.29
CA LEU A 84 -12.69 -24.18 -14.15
C LEU A 84 -13.96 -24.99 -13.86
N ILE A 85 -14.88 -24.43 -13.04
CA ILE A 85 -16.16 -25.06 -12.71
C ILE A 85 -17.09 -25.04 -13.93
N HIS A 86 -17.30 -23.87 -14.55
CA HIS A 86 -18.21 -23.71 -15.68
C HIS A 86 -17.82 -24.53 -16.93
N ARG A 87 -16.52 -24.75 -17.12
CA ARG A 87 -16.01 -25.62 -18.21
C ARG A 87 -15.95 -27.10 -17.81
N ASN A 88 -16.44 -27.48 -16.62
CA ASN A 88 -16.36 -28.83 -16.09
C ASN A 88 -14.92 -29.37 -15.95
N GLU A 89 -13.90 -28.50 -16.00
CA GLU A 89 -12.49 -28.90 -15.90
C GLU A 89 -12.16 -29.44 -14.51
N LEU A 90 -12.77 -28.85 -13.46
CA LEU A 90 -12.58 -29.35 -12.10
C LEU A 90 -13.14 -30.77 -11.92
N MET A 91 -14.30 -31.06 -12.53
CA MET A 91 -14.90 -32.39 -12.55
C MET A 91 -14.07 -33.39 -13.36
N ALA A 92 -13.52 -32.96 -14.51
CA ALA A 92 -12.62 -33.79 -15.31
C ALA A 92 -11.34 -34.16 -14.55
N MET A 93 -10.77 -33.24 -13.74
CA MET A 93 -9.64 -33.52 -12.86
C MET A 93 -9.99 -34.57 -11.79
N GLN A 94 -11.17 -34.46 -11.18
CA GLN A 94 -11.65 -35.40 -10.17
C GLN A 94 -11.82 -36.80 -10.77
N THR A 95 -12.46 -36.93 -11.93
CA THR A 95 -12.62 -38.23 -12.61
C THR A 95 -11.32 -38.86 -13.06
N SER A 96 -10.30 -38.04 -13.27
CA SER A 96 -8.91 -38.50 -13.56
C SER A 96 -8.12 -38.88 -12.30
N GLY A 97 -8.78 -38.91 -11.11
CA GLY A 97 -8.15 -39.29 -9.82
C GLY A 97 -7.38 -38.16 -9.12
N ILE A 98 -7.45 -36.92 -9.63
CA ILE A 98 -6.83 -35.76 -8.98
C ILE A 98 -7.84 -35.17 -7.99
N SER A 99 -7.47 -35.10 -6.70
CA SER A 99 -8.35 -34.48 -5.72
C SER A 99 -8.50 -32.97 -6.00
N SER A 100 -9.74 -32.47 -5.90
CA SER A 100 -10.03 -31.03 -6.05
C SER A 100 -9.14 -30.18 -5.11
N ARG A 101 -8.92 -30.67 -3.89
CA ARG A 101 -8.04 -29.97 -2.92
C ARG A 101 -6.63 -29.76 -3.47
N ARG A 102 -6.07 -30.74 -4.16
CA ARG A 102 -4.74 -30.64 -4.78
C ARG A 102 -4.72 -29.58 -5.88
N ALA A 103 -5.74 -29.59 -6.75
CA ALA A 103 -5.89 -28.60 -7.83
C ALA A 103 -6.08 -27.17 -7.29
N LEU A 104 -6.95 -27.01 -6.28
CA LEU A 104 -7.26 -25.74 -5.67
C LEU A 104 -6.11 -25.15 -4.86
N LEU A 105 -5.25 -25.98 -4.23
CA LEU A 105 -4.04 -25.50 -3.58
C LEU A 105 -3.07 -24.87 -4.58
N SER A 106 -2.96 -25.39 -5.80
CA SER A 106 -2.14 -24.75 -6.84
C SER A 106 -2.62 -23.34 -7.16
N LEU A 107 -3.94 -23.11 -7.14
CA LEU A 107 -4.51 -21.79 -7.35
C LEU A 107 -4.21 -20.84 -6.19
N VAL A 108 -4.20 -21.33 -4.95
CA VAL A 108 -3.83 -20.54 -3.75
C VAL A 108 -2.38 -20.06 -3.83
N PHE A 109 -1.46 -20.96 -4.21
CA PHE A 109 -0.05 -20.57 -4.43
C PHE A 109 0.11 -19.60 -5.60
N ALA A 110 -0.63 -19.79 -6.69
CA ALA A 110 -0.64 -18.86 -7.80
C ALA A 110 -1.13 -17.47 -7.39
N ALA A 111 -2.10 -17.37 -6.46
CA ALA A 111 -2.61 -16.09 -5.96
C ALA A 111 -1.62 -15.36 -5.03
N ALA A 112 -0.79 -16.09 -4.29
CA ALA A 112 0.25 -15.51 -3.44
C ALA A 112 1.45 -14.97 -4.25
N ALA A 113 1.72 -15.56 -5.41
CA ALA A 113 2.91 -15.25 -6.21
C ALA A 113 3.01 -13.78 -6.66
N PRO A 114 1.96 -13.12 -7.23
CA PRO A 114 2.04 -11.71 -7.63
C PRO A 114 2.35 -10.78 -6.45
N VAL A 115 1.76 -11.04 -5.28
CA VAL A 115 1.99 -10.24 -4.06
C VAL A 115 3.44 -10.37 -3.61
N GLY A 116 4.01 -11.59 -3.67
CA GLY A 116 5.43 -11.83 -3.42
C GLY A 116 6.34 -11.11 -4.41
N ILE A 117 5.99 -11.10 -5.70
CA ILE A 117 6.73 -10.37 -6.74
C ILE A 117 6.70 -8.87 -6.47
N ILE A 118 5.55 -8.32 -6.11
CA ILE A 118 5.41 -6.89 -5.76
C ILE A 118 6.27 -6.56 -4.54
N TRP A 119 6.29 -7.42 -3.52
CA TRP A 119 7.17 -7.25 -2.37
C TRP A 119 8.65 -7.17 -2.75
N VAL A 120 9.13 -8.09 -3.61
CA VAL A 120 10.51 -8.06 -4.12
C VAL A 120 10.76 -6.78 -4.92
N ALA A 121 9.82 -6.37 -5.76
CA ALA A 121 9.91 -5.14 -6.53
C ALA A 121 10.00 -3.88 -5.64
N GLN A 122 9.24 -3.83 -4.53
CA GLN A 122 9.36 -2.75 -3.53
C GLN A 122 10.77 -2.69 -2.92
N GLU A 123 11.36 -3.84 -2.61
CA GLU A 123 12.68 -3.89 -1.97
C GLU A 123 13.80 -3.47 -2.94
N VAL A 124 13.70 -3.88 -4.21
CA VAL A 124 14.75 -3.64 -5.22
C VAL A 124 14.56 -2.29 -5.91
N ALA A 125 13.37 -2.02 -6.43
CA ALA A 125 13.08 -0.87 -7.29
C ALA A 125 12.43 0.32 -6.57
N GLY A 126 11.94 0.15 -5.33
CA GLY A 126 11.23 1.18 -4.57
C GLY A 126 11.92 2.56 -4.57
N PRO A 127 13.23 2.66 -4.28
CA PRO A 127 13.93 3.95 -4.30
C PRO A 127 13.95 4.65 -5.66
N HIS A 128 13.94 3.90 -6.77
CA HIS A 128 13.88 4.48 -8.12
C HIS A 128 12.45 4.91 -8.46
N ILE A 129 11.46 4.09 -8.12
CA ILE A 129 10.05 4.37 -8.37
C ILE A 129 9.62 5.65 -7.64
N VAL A 130 10.07 5.86 -6.40
CA VAL A 130 9.73 7.06 -5.64
C VAL A 130 10.22 8.35 -6.29
N THR A 131 11.38 8.33 -6.94
CA THR A 131 11.91 9.52 -7.63
C THR A 131 11.05 9.90 -8.84
N ILE A 132 10.65 8.92 -9.64
CA ILE A 132 9.77 9.11 -10.79
C ILE A 132 8.40 9.60 -10.32
N TYR A 133 7.79 8.93 -9.34
CA TYR A 133 6.52 9.31 -8.75
C TYR A 133 6.54 10.78 -8.26
N GLN A 134 7.56 11.15 -7.50
CA GLN A 134 7.69 12.50 -6.95
C GLN A 134 7.93 13.57 -8.03
N SER A 135 8.69 13.26 -9.10
CA SER A 135 8.92 14.21 -10.21
C SER A 135 7.62 14.49 -10.95
N THR A 136 6.86 13.45 -11.27
CA THR A 136 5.61 13.57 -12.02
C THR A 136 4.51 14.24 -11.19
N GLU A 137 4.37 13.86 -9.91
CA GLU A 137 3.42 14.51 -9.00
C GLU A 137 3.70 16.02 -8.89
N ARG A 138 4.98 16.43 -8.91
CA ARG A 138 5.36 17.84 -8.90
C ARG A 138 4.94 18.55 -10.16
N THR A 139 5.20 17.96 -11.33
CA THR A 139 4.88 18.56 -12.61
C THR A 139 3.38 18.84 -12.72
N VAL A 140 2.54 17.90 -12.30
CA VAL A 140 1.08 18.04 -12.28
C VAL A 140 0.61 19.03 -11.19
N ARG A 141 1.20 18.95 -10.00
CA ARG A 141 0.88 19.85 -8.87
C ARG A 141 1.53 21.23 -8.95
N ASN A 142 2.49 21.43 -9.82
CA ASN A 142 3.34 22.63 -9.83
C ASN A 142 2.58 23.94 -10.07
N ARG A 143 1.30 23.90 -10.38
CA ARG A 143 0.40 25.07 -10.43
C ARG A 143 -0.57 25.17 -9.25
N ASP A 144 -0.77 24.13 -8.47
CA ASP A 144 -1.40 24.21 -7.15
C ASP A 144 -0.35 24.45 -6.05
N HIS A 145 0.60 25.37 -6.31
CA HIS A 145 1.61 25.85 -5.33
C HIS A 145 1.02 26.39 -4.03
N LEU A 146 -0.29 26.33 -3.90
CA LEU A 146 -1.07 26.94 -2.83
C LEU A 146 -1.43 25.96 -1.72
N ALA A 147 -1.46 24.65 -1.99
CA ALA A 147 -1.91 23.67 -1.01
C ALA A 147 -0.81 23.33 0.00
N PRO A 148 -1.09 23.41 1.31
CA PRO A 148 -0.17 22.96 2.34
C PRO A 148 0.19 21.50 2.16
N ILE A 149 1.49 21.16 2.25
CA ILE A 149 1.96 19.78 2.17
C ILE A 149 2.01 19.21 3.59
N PRO A 150 1.17 18.24 3.94
CA PRO A 150 1.13 17.68 5.28
C PRO A 150 2.15 16.54 5.48
N ASN A 151 2.50 16.29 6.73
CA ASN A 151 3.20 15.09 7.22
C ASN A 151 4.47 14.73 6.45
N ILE A 152 5.45 15.63 6.47
CA ILE A 152 6.73 15.42 5.80
C ILE A 152 7.73 14.85 6.81
N ILE A 153 8.33 13.72 6.46
CA ILE A 153 9.44 13.11 7.20
C ILE A 153 10.64 13.10 6.27
N VAL A 154 11.73 13.75 6.69
CA VAL A 154 13.00 13.79 5.94
C VAL A 154 14.18 13.57 6.88
N ILE A 155 15.26 13.00 6.33
CA ILE A 155 16.51 12.83 7.02
C ILE A 155 17.53 13.76 6.37
N ASP A 156 18.21 14.59 7.19
CA ASP A 156 19.26 15.48 6.70
C ASP A 156 20.61 14.74 6.50
N LYS A 157 21.59 15.45 5.95
CA LYS A 157 22.96 14.89 5.75
C LYS A 157 23.67 14.50 7.06
N PHE A 158 23.25 15.06 8.19
CA PHE A 158 23.77 14.71 9.51
C PHE A 158 23.00 13.53 10.14
N ASN A 159 22.17 12.85 9.34
CA ASN A 159 21.40 11.70 9.76
C ASN A 159 20.35 12.02 10.85
N ARG A 160 19.88 13.27 10.92
CA ARG A 160 18.83 13.71 11.85
C ARG A 160 17.47 13.62 11.17
N PRO A 161 16.52 12.89 11.73
CA PRO A 161 15.15 12.91 11.26
C PRO A 161 14.47 14.25 11.58
N PHE A 162 13.82 14.83 10.59
CA PHE A 162 12.93 15.97 10.71
C PHE A 162 11.53 15.51 10.41
N ARG A 163 10.59 15.82 11.29
CA ARG A 163 9.16 15.71 11.04
C ARG A 163 8.58 17.11 10.95
N ILE A 164 7.88 17.39 9.88
CA ILE A 164 7.25 18.68 9.61
C ILE A 164 5.78 18.42 9.36
N ASP A 165 4.91 18.96 10.21
CA ASP A 165 3.49 18.71 10.10
C ASP A 165 2.89 19.32 8.84
N ARG A 166 3.32 20.55 8.48
CA ARG A 166 2.89 21.21 7.25
C ARG A 166 4.00 22.11 6.69
N TYR A 167 4.13 22.09 5.38
CA TYR A 167 4.88 23.08 4.62
C TYR A 167 3.89 23.93 3.83
N LEU A 168 4.02 25.26 3.97
CA LEU A 168 3.22 26.27 3.28
C LEU A 168 4.06 26.86 2.13
N PRO A 169 3.89 26.40 0.87
CA PRO A 169 4.77 26.81 -0.23
C PRO A 169 4.69 28.32 -0.53
N LEU A 170 3.51 28.94 -0.43
CA LEU A 170 3.31 30.38 -0.65
C LEU A 170 4.13 31.24 0.31
N GLU A 171 4.14 30.87 1.57
CA GLU A 171 4.84 31.61 2.63
C GLU A 171 6.28 31.14 2.80
N LYS A 172 6.68 30.05 2.10
CA LYS A 172 7.93 29.32 2.31
C LYS A 172 8.17 28.99 3.79
N ARG A 173 7.09 28.67 4.49
CA ARG A 173 7.05 28.50 5.94
C ARG A 173 6.75 27.07 6.33
N LEU A 174 7.52 26.58 7.27
CA LEU A 174 7.33 25.29 7.91
C LEU A 174 6.54 25.47 9.20
N THR A 175 5.63 24.56 9.53
CA THR A 175 4.85 24.62 10.76
C THR A 175 4.97 23.32 11.54
N ARG A 176 5.11 23.43 12.86
CA ARG A 176 5.27 22.32 13.81
C ARG A 176 6.37 21.36 13.39
N ILE A 177 7.61 21.80 13.61
CA ILE A 177 8.81 21.09 13.21
C ILE A 177 9.37 20.34 14.40
N TRP A 178 9.64 19.06 14.21
CA TRP A 178 10.34 18.23 15.17
C TRP A 178 11.70 17.83 14.59
N VAL A 179 12.76 18.03 15.36
CA VAL A 179 14.09 17.56 15.02
C VAL A 179 14.49 16.52 16.06
N PHE A 180 14.75 15.32 15.58
CA PHE A 180 15.07 14.19 16.43
C PHE A 180 16.59 14.08 16.64
N PRO A 181 17.02 13.55 17.77
CA PRO A 181 18.43 13.33 18.04
C PRO A 181 19.03 12.32 17.05
N SER A 182 20.30 12.52 16.74
CA SER A 182 21.10 11.60 15.95
C SER A 182 22.53 11.57 16.47
N GLY A 183 23.15 10.40 16.54
CA GLY A 183 24.50 10.21 17.04
C GLY A 183 24.63 10.64 18.50
N GLU A 184 25.63 11.47 18.79
CA GLU A 184 25.95 11.96 20.15
C GLU A 184 24.92 12.99 20.69
N SER A 185 24.15 13.61 19.82
CA SER A 185 23.15 14.60 20.23
C SER A 185 21.92 13.94 20.83
N LYS A 186 21.73 14.08 22.12
CA LYS A 186 20.52 13.59 22.84
C LYS A 186 19.40 14.62 22.89
N ARG A 187 19.50 15.71 22.14
CA ARG A 187 18.54 16.81 22.17
C ARG A 187 17.42 16.61 21.16
N ARG A 188 16.20 16.69 21.62
CA ARG A 188 15.00 16.76 20.82
C ARG A 188 14.54 18.22 20.76
N ILE A 189 14.23 18.71 19.56
CA ILE A 189 13.83 20.10 19.33
C ILE A 189 12.43 20.11 18.73
N TYR A 190 11.58 20.96 19.26
CA TYR A 190 10.29 21.31 18.69
C TYR A 190 10.26 22.79 18.36
N ALA A 191 9.74 23.15 17.21
CA ALA A 191 9.53 24.53 16.82
C ALA A 191 8.13 24.74 16.25
N ILE A 192 7.51 25.86 16.56
CA ILE A 192 6.18 26.21 16.07
C ILE A 192 6.26 26.56 14.59
N HIS A 193 7.29 27.32 14.20
CA HIS A 193 7.52 27.74 12.83
C HIS A 193 8.98 27.57 12.42
N GLY A 194 9.20 27.55 11.11
CA GLY A 194 10.55 27.56 10.53
C GLY A 194 10.55 28.13 9.14
N SER A 195 11.68 28.72 8.76
CA SER A 195 11.94 29.25 7.43
C SER A 195 13.28 28.78 6.91
N PHE A 196 13.36 28.50 5.62
CA PHE A 196 14.61 28.12 4.97
C PHE A 196 15.57 29.30 4.89
N LYS A 197 16.83 29.05 5.17
CA LYS A 197 17.97 29.95 4.97
C LYS A 197 19.03 29.23 4.12
N SER A 198 20.01 29.97 3.62
CA SER A 198 21.07 29.44 2.74
C SER A 198 21.75 28.17 3.27
N ASP A 199 22.00 28.07 4.57
CA ASP A 199 22.76 26.98 5.20
C ASP A 199 21.96 26.14 6.20
N GLY A 200 20.63 26.30 6.25
CA GLY A 200 19.80 25.57 7.21
C GLY A 200 18.41 26.13 7.38
N ILE A 201 17.80 25.81 8.51
CA ILE A 201 16.45 26.24 8.87
C ILE A 201 16.52 27.13 10.10
N LEU A 202 15.92 28.30 10.00
CA LEU A 202 15.67 29.17 11.15
C LEU A 202 14.36 28.73 11.79
N LEU A 203 14.45 28.24 13.01
CA LEU A 203 13.32 27.80 13.83
C LEU A 203 12.85 28.93 14.73
N GLU A 204 11.55 29.08 14.90
CA GLU A 204 10.91 30.08 15.76
C GLU A 204 9.95 29.43 16.74
N GLY A 205 9.86 29.95 17.97
CA GLY A 205 9.09 29.34 19.04
C GLY A 205 9.66 27.97 19.44
N VAL A 206 10.96 27.93 19.73
CA VAL A 206 11.72 26.68 19.90
C VAL A 206 11.66 26.21 21.34
N THR A 207 11.27 24.98 21.53
CA THR A 207 11.33 24.26 22.80
C THR A 207 12.23 23.05 22.63
N TRP A 208 13.16 22.81 23.53
CA TRP A 208 14.02 21.65 23.44
C TRP A 208 14.23 20.98 24.81
N TRP A 209 14.50 19.68 24.78
CA TRP A 209 14.76 18.88 25.98
C TRP A 209 15.75 17.74 25.67
N ASP A 210 16.42 17.31 26.70
CA ASP A 210 17.33 16.18 26.63
C ASP A 210 16.54 14.88 26.87
N THR A 211 16.69 13.93 25.95
CA THR A 211 16.00 12.63 26.01
C THR A 211 16.53 11.70 27.09
N SER A 212 17.70 12.00 27.67
CA SER A 212 18.33 11.13 28.67
C SER A 212 17.78 11.32 30.10
N HIS A 213 17.17 12.46 30.42
CA HIS A 213 16.88 12.79 31.83
C HIS A 213 15.45 13.25 32.12
N SER A 214 14.62 13.62 31.16
CA SER A 214 13.27 14.11 31.42
C SER A 214 12.41 14.25 30.17
N HIS A 215 11.12 13.87 30.26
CA HIS A 215 10.12 14.11 29.21
C HIS A 215 9.54 15.54 29.27
N ARG A 216 9.97 16.39 30.17
CA ARG A 216 9.47 17.76 30.30
C ARG A 216 10.36 18.74 29.53
N PRO A 217 9.76 19.71 28.80
CA PRO A 217 10.53 20.75 28.12
C PRO A 217 11.35 21.56 29.15
N LYS A 218 12.66 21.67 28.94
CA LYS A 218 13.55 22.34 29.88
C LYS A 218 13.85 23.77 29.52
N ASN A 219 13.83 24.11 28.23
CA ASN A 219 14.29 25.41 27.75
C ASN A 219 13.42 25.91 26.61
N TYR A 220 13.17 27.21 26.60
CA TYR A 220 12.49 27.93 25.54
C TYR A 220 13.44 28.93 24.91
N LYS A 221 13.43 29.07 23.59
CA LYS A 221 14.20 30.05 22.84
C LYS A 221 13.34 30.59 21.69
N ASP A 222 13.34 31.91 21.55
CA ASP A 222 12.51 32.57 20.55
C ASP A 222 12.91 32.17 19.14
N LYS A 223 14.22 32.14 18.87
CA LYS A 223 14.77 31.74 17.56
C LYS A 223 16.01 30.85 17.74
N MET A 224 16.12 29.83 16.91
CA MET A 224 17.23 28.91 16.85
C MET A 224 17.58 28.56 15.41
N PHE A 225 18.84 28.71 15.05
CA PHE A 225 19.30 28.25 13.75
C PHE A 225 19.81 26.82 13.82
N VAL A 226 19.27 25.96 12.94
CA VAL A 226 19.70 24.57 12.79
C VAL A 226 20.36 24.40 11.43
N LYS A 227 21.68 24.18 11.46
CA LYS A 227 22.45 23.91 10.25
C LYS A 227 21.99 22.57 9.66
N THR A 228 21.53 22.57 8.41
CA THR A 228 21.04 21.38 7.70
C THR A 228 21.19 21.60 6.18
N ASP A 229 21.24 20.51 5.43
CA ASP A 229 21.19 20.56 3.97
C ASP A 229 19.75 20.65 3.44
N LEU A 230 18.76 20.65 4.32
CA LEU A 230 17.37 20.71 3.91
C LEU A 230 17.06 22.08 3.31
N SER A 231 16.80 22.08 2.02
CA SER A 231 16.21 23.20 1.26
C SER A 231 14.80 22.84 0.83
N GLU A 232 14.07 23.81 0.29
CA GLU A 232 12.76 23.59 -0.29
C GLU A 232 12.78 22.44 -1.31
N ASP A 233 13.74 22.45 -2.24
CA ASP A 233 13.91 21.41 -3.25
C ASP A 233 14.23 20.04 -2.66
N ILE A 234 15.11 20.00 -1.63
CA ILE A 234 15.50 18.76 -0.98
C ILE A 234 14.34 18.21 -0.15
N LEU A 235 13.58 19.06 0.54
CA LEU A 235 12.39 18.66 1.27
C LEU A 235 11.37 17.99 0.34
N MET A 236 11.17 18.59 -0.82
CA MET A 236 10.29 18.05 -1.83
C MET A 236 10.83 16.74 -2.45
N ARG A 237 12.15 16.62 -2.64
CA ARG A 237 12.79 15.42 -3.19
C ARG A 237 12.90 14.26 -2.22
N LYS A 238 13.14 14.53 -0.95
CA LYS A 238 13.40 13.51 0.09
C LYS A 238 12.14 13.09 0.86
N ARG A 239 10.94 13.44 0.41
CA ARG A 239 9.72 12.98 1.07
C ARG A 239 9.69 11.45 1.05
N ASN A 240 9.87 10.84 2.20
CA ASN A 240 9.82 9.39 2.33
C ASN A 240 8.37 8.92 2.23
N ILE A 241 8.10 8.08 1.24
CA ILE A 241 6.83 7.36 1.12
C ILE A 241 7.09 5.95 1.66
N PRO A 242 6.49 5.56 2.78
CA PRO A 242 6.81 4.29 3.45
C PRO A 242 6.76 3.08 2.51
N GLN A 243 5.80 3.06 1.57
CA GLN A 243 5.62 1.98 0.61
C GLN A 243 6.83 1.74 -0.29
N PHE A 244 7.65 2.75 -0.55
CA PHE A 244 8.83 2.66 -1.42
C PHE A 244 10.16 2.57 -0.68
N LEU A 245 10.17 2.64 0.66
CA LEU A 245 11.38 2.48 1.44
C LEU A 245 11.78 1.01 1.53
N LYS A 246 13.08 0.73 1.55
CA LYS A 246 13.60 -0.62 1.84
C LYS A 246 13.25 -1.04 3.27
N GLY A 247 13.06 -2.34 3.50
CA GLY A 247 12.70 -2.88 4.81
C GLY A 247 13.67 -2.47 5.92
N ASN A 248 14.98 -2.54 5.67
CA ASN A 248 15.99 -2.10 6.63
C ASN A 248 15.90 -0.60 6.94
N THR A 249 15.57 0.22 5.94
CA THR A 249 15.38 1.67 6.11
C THR A 249 14.12 1.97 6.92
N LEU A 250 13.03 1.22 6.69
CA LEU A 250 11.80 1.34 7.47
C LEU A 250 12.05 1.09 8.96
N LEU A 251 12.75 -0.01 9.29
CA LEU A 251 13.05 -0.35 10.69
C LEU A 251 14.00 0.65 11.34
N SER A 252 15.07 1.03 10.66
CA SER A 252 16.04 2.00 11.21
C SER A 252 15.40 3.38 11.44
N LEU A 253 14.49 3.79 10.57
CA LEU A 253 13.75 5.04 10.72
C LEU A 253 12.70 4.93 11.85
N ALA A 254 12.02 3.79 11.96
CA ALA A 254 11.08 3.53 13.05
C ALA A 254 11.75 3.57 14.43
N ASP A 255 12.94 2.98 14.55
CA ASP A 255 13.71 3.01 15.82
C ASP A 255 14.14 4.42 16.20
N ARG A 256 14.48 5.28 15.24
CA ARG A 256 14.81 6.69 15.47
C ARG A 256 13.59 7.53 15.89
N LEU A 257 12.41 7.18 15.37
CA LEU A 257 11.14 7.83 15.69
C LEU A 257 10.40 7.16 16.85
N LYS A 258 11.10 6.36 17.67
CA LYS A 258 10.51 5.61 18.78
C LYS A 258 9.69 6.51 19.71
N GLY A 259 8.46 6.07 20.02
CA GLY A 259 7.51 6.80 20.84
C GLY A 259 6.67 7.85 20.08
N TRP A 260 6.78 7.90 18.75
CA TRP A 260 6.01 8.80 17.90
C TRP A 260 5.00 8.04 17.04
N PRO A 261 3.90 8.69 16.60
CA PRO A 261 2.90 8.03 15.75
C PRO A 261 3.48 7.45 14.45
N GLU A 262 4.54 8.07 13.93
CA GLU A 262 5.21 7.66 12.71
C GLU A 262 5.98 6.34 12.86
N GLU A 263 6.49 6.03 14.04
CA GLU A 263 7.07 4.72 14.36
C GLU A 263 6.08 3.61 14.02
N ARG A 264 4.83 3.83 14.42
CA ARG A 264 3.76 2.87 14.18
C ARG A 264 3.49 2.68 12.69
N ILE A 265 3.40 3.77 11.92
CA ILE A 265 3.15 3.73 10.47
C ILE A 265 4.26 2.95 9.76
N LEU A 266 5.54 3.21 10.09
CA LEU A 266 6.68 2.55 9.48
C LEU A 266 6.73 1.05 9.83
N LYS A 267 6.48 0.69 11.08
CA LYS A 267 6.43 -0.71 11.51
C LYS A 267 5.23 -1.45 10.90
N THR A 268 4.07 -0.80 10.83
CA THR A 268 2.88 -1.36 10.17
C THR A 268 3.18 -1.67 8.70
N GLU A 269 3.81 -0.73 7.98
CA GLU A 269 4.19 -0.94 6.58
C GLU A 269 5.20 -2.09 6.40
N PHE A 270 6.17 -2.21 7.30
CA PHE A 270 7.11 -3.33 7.27
C PHE A 270 6.39 -4.68 7.41
N HIS A 271 5.52 -4.82 8.41
CA HIS A 271 4.76 -6.06 8.64
C HIS A 271 3.74 -6.34 7.53
N ARG A 272 3.13 -5.30 6.97
CA ARG A 272 2.12 -5.39 5.90
C ARG A 272 2.65 -6.16 4.68
N ARG A 273 3.88 -5.92 4.29
CA ARG A 273 4.51 -6.57 3.12
C ARG A 273 4.49 -8.09 3.19
N PHE A 274 4.72 -8.63 4.37
CA PHE A 274 4.71 -10.09 4.60
C PHE A 274 3.29 -10.61 4.80
N ALA A 275 2.47 -9.86 5.52
CA ALA A 275 1.11 -10.26 5.81
C ALA A 275 0.23 -10.28 4.55
N ASP A 276 0.42 -9.35 3.61
CA ASP A 276 -0.36 -9.28 2.36
C ASP A 276 -0.19 -10.56 1.51
N ILE A 277 0.96 -11.23 1.57
CA ILE A 277 1.17 -12.54 0.93
C ILE A 277 0.27 -13.61 1.57
N ALA A 278 0.22 -13.65 2.90
CA ALA A 278 -0.63 -14.58 3.63
C ALA A 278 -2.12 -14.25 3.45
N VAL A 279 -2.46 -12.96 3.41
CA VAL A 279 -3.82 -12.47 3.18
C VAL A 279 -4.33 -12.89 1.81
N SER A 280 -3.55 -12.77 0.75
CA SER A 280 -3.97 -13.14 -0.60
C SER A 280 -4.34 -14.63 -0.71
N GLY A 281 -3.52 -15.50 -0.12
CA GLY A 281 -3.81 -16.93 -0.02
C GLY A 281 -5.01 -17.23 0.87
N GLY A 282 -5.08 -16.59 2.05
CA GLY A 282 -6.17 -16.77 3.02
C GLY A 282 -7.54 -16.33 2.51
N LEU A 283 -7.61 -15.19 1.83
CA LEU A 283 -8.82 -14.70 1.18
C LEU A 283 -9.34 -15.68 0.12
N LEU A 284 -8.43 -16.24 -0.67
CA LEU A 284 -8.82 -17.20 -1.69
C LEU A 284 -9.26 -18.53 -1.07
N LEU A 285 -8.56 -19.02 -0.04
CA LEU A 285 -9.00 -20.20 0.72
C LEU A 285 -10.40 -20.04 1.31
N LEU A 286 -10.75 -18.83 1.75
CA LEU A 286 -12.11 -18.52 2.23
C LEU A 286 -13.14 -18.45 1.08
N ALA A 287 -12.73 -17.89 -0.06
CA ALA A 287 -13.62 -17.73 -1.22
C ALA A 287 -13.92 -19.05 -1.94
N ILE A 288 -12.97 -19.99 -1.98
CA ILE A 288 -13.13 -21.28 -2.68
C ILE A 288 -14.40 -22.02 -2.25
N PRO A 289 -14.66 -22.31 -0.96
CA PRO A 289 -15.87 -23.02 -0.55
C PRO A 289 -17.15 -22.27 -0.95
N LEU A 290 -17.15 -20.95 -0.84
CA LEU A 290 -18.30 -20.11 -1.18
C LEU A 290 -18.62 -20.22 -2.67
N VAL A 291 -17.62 -20.07 -3.54
CA VAL A 291 -17.79 -20.16 -4.99
C VAL A 291 -18.24 -21.55 -5.41
N VAL A 292 -17.59 -22.59 -4.89
CA VAL A 292 -17.93 -23.99 -5.20
C VAL A 292 -19.36 -24.32 -4.76
N THR A 293 -19.74 -23.94 -3.53
CA THR A 293 -21.10 -24.18 -3.02
C THR A 293 -22.15 -23.46 -3.86
N MET A 294 -21.91 -22.20 -4.24
CA MET A 294 -22.82 -21.44 -5.09
C MET A 294 -22.97 -22.06 -6.48
N ALA A 295 -21.87 -22.49 -7.08
CA ALA A 295 -21.87 -23.09 -8.40
C ALA A 295 -22.62 -24.43 -8.45
N TYR A 296 -22.53 -25.27 -7.40
CA TYR A 296 -23.18 -26.58 -7.37
C TYR A 296 -24.55 -26.60 -6.69
N SER A 297 -24.94 -25.58 -5.92
CA SER A 297 -26.22 -25.57 -5.20
C SER A 297 -27.47 -25.39 -6.10
N GLY A 298 -27.29 -25.20 -7.40
CA GLY A 298 -28.41 -24.96 -8.32
C GLY A 298 -29.17 -23.64 -8.09
N ALA A 299 -28.73 -22.84 -7.09
CA ALA A 299 -29.31 -21.52 -6.81
C ALA A 299 -29.25 -20.59 -8.04
N GLY A 300 -28.34 -20.88 -8.96
CA GLY A 300 -28.22 -20.18 -10.23
C GLY A 300 -29.33 -20.48 -11.28
N LEU A 301 -30.11 -21.54 -11.11
CA LEU A 301 -31.15 -21.89 -12.06
C LEU A 301 -32.48 -21.19 -11.79
N SER A 302 -32.72 -20.70 -10.57
CA SER A 302 -33.97 -20.03 -10.19
C SER A 302 -33.85 -18.49 -10.17
N LEU A 303 -32.65 -17.94 -10.09
CA LEU A 303 -32.39 -16.51 -10.22
C LEU A 303 -32.02 -16.17 -11.68
N ALA A 304 -32.35 -14.96 -12.13
CA ALA A 304 -31.89 -14.49 -13.42
C ALA A 304 -30.36 -14.71 -13.53
N TRP A 305 -29.93 -15.32 -14.63
CA TRP A 305 -28.51 -15.68 -14.89
C TRP A 305 -27.49 -14.58 -14.49
N TRP A 306 -27.84 -13.34 -14.76
CA TRP A 306 -27.01 -12.16 -14.35
C TRP A 306 -26.84 -12.03 -12.86
N VAL A 307 -27.88 -12.34 -12.06
CA VAL A 307 -27.84 -12.23 -10.60
C VAL A 307 -26.92 -13.31 -10.00
N SER A 308 -26.96 -14.52 -10.55
CA SER A 308 -26.03 -15.59 -10.14
C SER A 308 -24.60 -15.24 -10.39
N ILE A 309 -24.27 -14.72 -11.57
CA ILE A 309 -22.91 -14.28 -11.91
C ILE A 309 -22.50 -13.12 -11.02
N ALA A 310 -23.38 -12.15 -10.78
CA ALA A 310 -23.09 -11.00 -9.93
C ALA A 310 -22.84 -11.41 -8.48
N LEU A 311 -23.59 -12.35 -7.94
CA LEU A 311 -23.38 -12.88 -6.59
C LEU A 311 -22.08 -13.71 -6.50
N GLU A 312 -21.85 -14.61 -7.44
CA GLU A 312 -20.66 -15.46 -7.46
C GLU A 312 -19.37 -14.63 -7.54
N ARG A 313 -19.36 -13.59 -8.38
CA ARG A 313 -18.20 -12.72 -8.56
C ARG A 313 -18.15 -11.55 -7.58
N GLY A 314 -19.27 -11.12 -7.02
CA GLY A 314 -19.38 -10.03 -6.07
C GLY A 314 -19.10 -10.44 -4.61
N MET A 315 -19.45 -11.67 -4.22
CA MET A 315 -19.21 -12.15 -2.85
C MET A 315 -17.74 -12.06 -2.41
N PRO A 316 -16.74 -12.38 -3.22
CA PRO A 316 -15.35 -12.22 -2.84
C PRO A 316 -14.97 -10.77 -2.56
N LEU A 317 -15.55 -9.81 -3.28
CA LEU A 317 -15.35 -8.38 -3.02
C LEU A 317 -15.94 -7.96 -1.67
N LEU A 318 -17.10 -8.52 -1.28
CA LEU A 318 -17.66 -8.31 0.06
C LEU A 318 -16.75 -8.88 1.15
N VAL A 319 -16.21 -10.10 0.96
CA VAL A 319 -15.24 -10.70 1.86
C VAL A 319 -14.01 -9.81 2.00
N PHE A 320 -13.49 -9.28 0.89
CA PHE A 320 -12.39 -8.34 0.90
C PHE A 320 -12.75 -7.04 1.63
N ALA A 321 -13.93 -6.48 1.39
CA ALA A 321 -14.39 -5.26 2.05
C ALA A 321 -14.48 -5.44 3.58
N VAL A 322 -15.04 -6.55 4.04
CA VAL A 322 -15.10 -6.89 5.48
C VAL A 322 -13.71 -7.02 6.07
N PHE A 323 -12.80 -7.71 5.37
CA PHE A 323 -11.40 -7.79 5.79
C PHE A 323 -10.75 -6.42 5.87
N TYR A 324 -10.95 -5.57 4.87
CA TYR A 324 -10.36 -4.24 4.81
C TYR A 324 -10.86 -3.35 5.97
N ILE A 325 -12.16 -3.42 6.28
CA ILE A 325 -12.73 -2.72 7.44
C ILE A 325 -12.11 -3.25 8.75
N ALA A 326 -12.02 -4.57 8.91
CA ALA A 326 -11.39 -5.17 10.09
C ALA A 326 -9.92 -4.74 10.23
N LYS A 327 -9.18 -4.65 9.12
CA LYS A 327 -7.81 -4.14 9.07
C LYS A 327 -7.75 -2.68 9.52
N LEU A 328 -8.62 -1.80 9.01
CA LEU A 328 -8.68 -0.38 9.41
C LEU A 328 -8.94 -0.22 10.90
N ILE A 329 -9.87 -1.00 11.46
CA ILE A 329 -10.16 -1.00 12.91
C ILE A 329 -8.93 -1.47 13.69
N ALA A 330 -8.29 -2.56 13.27
CA ALA A 330 -7.08 -3.06 13.93
C ALA A 330 -5.93 -2.05 13.88
N GLU A 331 -5.75 -1.38 12.74
CA GLU A 331 -4.75 -0.33 12.58
C GLU A 331 -5.01 0.89 13.47
N SER A 332 -6.24 1.16 13.87
CA SER A 332 -6.56 2.26 14.79
C SER A 332 -6.37 1.89 16.27
N THR A 333 -6.50 0.61 16.64
CA THR A 333 -6.62 0.16 18.03
C THR A 333 -5.40 -0.62 18.53
N LEU A 334 -4.77 -1.45 17.68
CA LEU A 334 -3.74 -2.39 18.07
C LEU A 334 -2.31 -1.87 17.81
N PRO A 335 -1.26 -2.37 18.49
CA PRO A 335 0.13 -2.10 18.14
C PRO A 335 0.46 -2.56 16.71
N ALA A 336 1.46 -1.93 16.07
CA ALA A 336 1.78 -2.09 14.64
C ALA A 336 1.82 -3.54 14.12
N ALA A 337 2.52 -4.44 14.81
CA ALA A 337 2.60 -5.85 14.42
C ALA A 337 1.24 -6.54 14.53
N TRP A 338 0.54 -6.38 15.67
CA TRP A 338 -0.76 -7.00 15.90
C TRP A 338 -1.85 -6.45 14.97
N ALA A 339 -1.79 -5.16 14.66
CA ALA A 339 -2.72 -4.51 13.74
C ALA A 339 -2.75 -5.18 12.36
N VAL A 340 -1.62 -5.71 11.93
CA VAL A 340 -1.47 -6.36 10.62
C VAL A 340 -1.70 -7.87 10.71
N TRP A 341 -1.07 -8.53 11.69
CA TRP A 341 -1.08 -9.98 11.77
C TRP A 341 -2.39 -10.58 12.31
N VAL A 342 -3.12 -9.89 13.19
CA VAL A 342 -4.39 -10.41 13.73
C VAL A 342 -5.44 -10.58 12.63
N PRO A 343 -5.74 -9.57 11.79
CA PRO A 343 -6.67 -9.76 10.67
C PRO A 343 -6.17 -10.79 9.65
N ALA A 344 -4.87 -10.80 9.34
CA ALA A 344 -4.26 -11.74 8.40
C ALA A 344 -4.35 -13.19 8.90
N ALA A 345 -4.00 -13.44 10.15
CA ALA A 345 -4.10 -14.77 10.77
C ALA A 345 -5.56 -15.20 10.90
N GLY A 346 -6.46 -14.29 11.27
CA GLY A 346 -7.90 -14.57 11.35
C GLY A 346 -8.46 -15.07 10.02
N ILE A 347 -8.19 -14.37 8.93
CA ILE A 347 -8.62 -14.79 7.59
C ILE A 347 -7.99 -16.09 7.14
N ALA A 348 -6.68 -16.25 7.36
CA ALA A 348 -5.98 -17.49 7.01
C ALA A 348 -6.55 -18.69 7.78
N LEU A 349 -6.79 -18.54 9.10
CA LEU A 349 -7.37 -19.58 9.94
C LEU A 349 -8.78 -19.95 9.49
N ILE A 350 -9.66 -18.97 9.32
CA ILE A 350 -11.03 -19.21 8.86
C ILE A 350 -11.00 -19.84 7.47
N GLY A 351 -10.15 -19.36 6.56
CA GLY A 351 -9.97 -19.93 5.23
C GLY A 351 -9.53 -21.39 5.27
N VAL A 352 -8.55 -21.74 6.10
CA VAL A 352 -8.12 -23.13 6.28
C VAL A 352 -9.24 -23.99 6.87
N ILE A 353 -9.95 -23.52 7.90
CA ILE A 353 -11.03 -24.26 8.52
C ILE A 353 -12.17 -24.52 7.51
N THR A 354 -12.59 -23.51 6.78
CA THR A 354 -13.67 -23.64 5.79
C THR A 354 -13.25 -24.53 4.62
N TYR A 355 -12.00 -24.41 4.18
CA TYR A 355 -11.44 -25.25 3.12
C TYR A 355 -11.30 -26.72 3.56
N THR A 356 -10.84 -27.00 4.78
CA THR A 356 -10.70 -28.38 5.26
C THR A 356 -12.03 -29.06 5.58
N ARG A 357 -13.03 -28.29 5.99
CA ARG A 357 -14.40 -28.80 6.26
C ARG A 357 -15.27 -28.85 5.01
N GLY A 358 -14.93 -28.12 3.96
CA GLY A 358 -15.65 -28.10 2.70
C GLY A 358 -15.66 -29.51 2.06
N ARG A 359 -16.81 -29.94 1.61
CA ARG A 359 -17.00 -31.17 0.83
C ARG A 359 -16.98 -30.78 -0.64
N PHE A 360 -15.79 -30.80 -1.27
CA PHE A 360 -15.64 -30.50 -2.71
C PHE A 360 -15.30 -31.75 -3.48
#